data_ad0a642395ee07870fc5241c4d2ffd54
#
_entry.id   ad0a642395ee07870fc5241c4d2ffd54
#
_cell.length_a   1.000
_cell.length_b   1.000
_cell.length_c   1.000
_cell.angle_alpha   90.00
_cell.angle_beta   90.00
_cell.angle_gamma   90.00
#
_symmetry.space_group_name_H-M   'P 1'
#
loop_
_entity.id
_entity.type
_entity.pdbx_description
1 polymer ?
#
loop_
_entity_poly.entity_id
_entity_poly.type
_entity_poly.pdbx_seq_one_letter_code
_entity_poly.pdbx_strand_id
1 'polypeptide(L)'
;LVQAKETDMHGIRGRHIGVIFQEPMTALNPVHSIGRQIGESLMLHRGMNTREARDAAIQPLQRVRIPAPEQRVDEFPHQLSGGMRQRVVIAIALACHPELIIADEPTTALDVTVQAQILSLLKDLQAEMGSSSILITHDLGVIAQSCDSVVVMYAGRVVEKAPVRELFANPRHAYTKGLLASIPQLSSMRKTKLPTIPGQVASIADFVPGCRFCQRQGVRGQ
;
A
#
# COMPACT_ATOMS: atom_id res chain seq x y z
N LEU A 1 18.67 -6.54 -2.59
CA LEU A 1 18.37 -5.85 -1.32
C LEU A 1 18.58 -6.75 -0.09
N VAL A 2 18.24 -8.05 -0.14
CA VAL A 2 18.33 -8.96 1.02
C VAL A 2 19.76 -9.08 1.59
N GLN A 3 20.78 -8.86 0.77
CA GLN A 3 22.20 -8.91 1.16
C GLN A 3 22.86 -7.52 1.27
N ALA A 4 22.06 -6.44 1.07
CA ALA A 4 22.59 -5.08 1.16
C ALA A 4 22.94 -4.74 2.62
N LYS A 5 24.03 -4.03 2.82
CA LYS A 5 24.40 -3.51 4.14
C LYS A 5 23.44 -2.39 4.55
N GLU A 6 23.26 -2.17 5.84
CA GLU A 6 22.38 -1.09 6.34
C GLU A 6 22.78 0.29 5.79
N THR A 7 24.08 0.54 5.64
CA THR A 7 24.60 1.77 5.02
C THR A 7 24.10 1.97 3.59
N ASP A 8 24.00 0.89 2.81
CA ASP A 8 23.51 0.95 1.42
C ASP A 8 21.98 1.16 1.39
N MET A 9 21.28 0.59 2.38
CA MET A 9 19.83 0.75 2.53
C MET A 9 19.44 2.19 2.85
N HIS A 10 20.24 2.95 3.57
CA HIS A 10 20.01 4.39 3.80
C HIS A 10 19.97 5.19 2.50
N GLY A 11 20.80 4.83 1.52
CA GLY A 11 20.78 5.46 0.19
C GLY A 11 19.61 5.07 -0.68
N ILE A 12 18.94 3.95 -0.38
CA ILE A 12 17.84 3.39 -1.18
C ILE A 12 16.47 3.82 -0.63
N ARG A 13 16.30 3.74 0.69
CA ARG A 13 15.05 4.11 1.37
C ARG A 13 14.75 5.60 1.20
N GLY A 14 13.56 5.92 0.72
CA GLY A 14 13.10 7.28 0.45
C GLY A 14 13.62 7.88 -0.86
N ARG A 15 14.80 7.50 -1.35
CA ARG A 15 15.36 8.00 -2.60
C ARG A 15 14.90 7.19 -3.82
N HIS A 16 15.10 5.88 -3.79
CA HIS A 16 14.73 4.96 -4.89
C HIS A 16 13.44 4.21 -4.60
N ILE A 17 13.15 3.95 -3.33
CA ILE A 17 11.95 3.23 -2.88
C ILE A 17 11.20 4.10 -1.88
N GLY A 18 10.00 4.54 -2.25
CA GLY A 18 9.04 5.19 -1.36
C GLY A 18 8.11 4.16 -0.75
N VAL A 19 7.83 4.27 0.55
CA VAL A 19 6.91 3.35 1.26
C VAL A 19 5.76 4.15 1.84
N ILE A 20 4.54 3.76 1.51
CA ILE A 20 3.30 4.28 2.08
C ILE A 20 2.80 3.23 3.07
N PHE A 21 2.83 3.56 4.35
CA PHE A 21 2.44 2.66 5.44
C PHE A 21 0.92 2.60 5.62
N GLN A 22 0.46 1.49 6.16
CA GLN A 22 -0.95 1.17 6.37
C GLN A 22 -1.69 2.21 7.20
N GLU A 23 -1.08 2.72 8.27
CA GLU A 23 -1.73 3.57 9.24
C GLU A 23 -1.05 4.95 9.33
N PRO A 24 -1.70 6.03 8.83
CA PRO A 24 -1.10 7.36 8.81
C PRO A 24 -0.85 7.94 10.21
N MET A 25 -1.58 7.47 11.23
CA MET A 25 -1.40 7.93 12.61
C MET A 25 -0.11 7.44 13.24
N THR A 26 0.34 6.25 12.88
CA THR A 26 1.61 5.66 13.35
C THR A 26 2.78 6.07 12.47
N ALA A 27 2.53 6.39 11.20
CA ALA A 27 3.54 6.82 10.25
C ALA A 27 4.00 8.26 10.45
N LEU A 28 3.11 9.15 10.96
CA LEU A 28 3.42 10.56 11.19
C LEU A 28 3.85 10.81 12.63
N ASN A 29 4.95 11.55 12.80
CA ASN A 29 5.39 12.00 14.12
C ASN A 29 4.51 13.17 14.61
N PRO A 30 3.74 13.02 15.72
CA PRO A 30 2.79 14.02 16.16
C PRO A 30 3.42 15.34 16.66
N VAL A 31 4.69 15.34 17.02
CA VAL A 31 5.41 16.52 17.54
C VAL A 31 6.26 17.24 16.50
N HIS A 32 6.22 16.80 15.24
CA HIS A 32 6.88 17.46 14.12
C HIS A 32 5.85 18.02 13.14
N SER A 33 6.12 19.24 12.62
CA SER A 33 5.27 19.80 11.56
C SER A 33 5.34 18.96 10.29
N ILE A 34 4.34 19.09 9.45
CA ILE A 34 4.23 18.38 8.16
C ILE A 34 5.43 18.68 7.28
N GLY A 35 5.81 19.95 7.14
CA GLY A 35 6.96 20.37 6.34
C GLY A 35 8.28 19.81 6.84
N ARG A 36 8.46 19.69 8.17
CA ARG A 36 9.64 19.09 8.75
C ARG A 36 9.75 17.61 8.36
N GLN A 37 8.65 16.87 8.41
CA GLN A 37 8.64 15.44 8.09
C GLN A 37 8.89 15.17 6.60
N ILE A 38 8.29 15.95 5.70
CA ILE A 38 8.59 15.88 4.26
C ILE A 38 10.03 16.32 3.99
N GLY A 39 10.46 17.41 4.63
CA GLY A 39 11.79 18.01 4.47
C GLY A 39 12.92 17.10 4.93
N GLU A 40 12.69 16.20 5.88
CA GLU A 40 13.71 15.25 6.36
C GLU A 40 14.25 14.39 5.20
N SER A 41 13.37 13.84 4.36
CA SER A 41 13.77 13.09 3.17
C SER A 41 14.54 13.97 2.17
N LEU A 42 14.15 15.23 2.00
CA LEU A 42 14.81 16.16 1.09
C LEU A 42 16.20 16.57 1.61
N MET A 43 16.34 16.80 2.90
CA MET A 43 17.65 17.07 3.54
C MET A 43 18.58 15.87 3.39
N LEU A 44 18.08 14.67 3.69
CA LEU A 44 18.89 13.45 3.67
C LEU A 44 19.36 13.09 2.26
N HIS A 45 18.48 13.17 1.26
CA HIS A 45 18.74 12.62 -0.08
C HIS A 45 19.08 13.67 -1.13
N ARG A 46 18.76 14.95 -0.89
CA ARG A 46 19.04 16.06 -1.83
C ARG A 46 20.00 17.11 -1.26
N GLY A 47 20.46 16.93 -0.02
CA GLY A 47 21.43 17.83 0.61
C GLY A 47 20.88 19.23 0.90
N MET A 48 19.55 19.42 0.95
CA MET A 48 18.93 20.70 1.24
C MET A 48 19.16 21.11 2.70
N ASN A 49 19.29 22.40 2.95
CA ASN A 49 19.22 22.91 4.32
C ASN A 49 17.76 22.97 4.82
N THR A 50 17.55 23.21 6.12
CA THR A 50 16.23 23.18 6.76
C THR A 50 15.22 24.15 6.12
N ARG A 51 15.67 25.34 5.73
CA ARG A 51 14.79 26.34 5.10
C ARG A 51 14.40 25.94 3.69
N GLU A 52 15.36 25.52 2.88
CA GLU A 52 15.15 25.00 1.53
C GLU A 52 14.21 23.79 1.53
N ALA A 53 14.43 22.85 2.45
CA ALA A 53 13.63 21.64 2.57
C ALA A 53 12.17 21.95 2.98
N ARG A 54 11.96 22.94 3.90
CA ARG A 54 10.62 23.39 4.25
C ARG A 54 9.88 24.00 3.05
N ASP A 55 10.55 24.89 2.30
CA ASP A 55 9.94 25.54 1.15
C ASP A 55 9.69 24.53 0.03
N ALA A 56 10.61 23.59 -0.18
CA ALA A 56 10.46 22.49 -1.15
C ALA A 56 9.36 21.49 -0.75
N ALA A 57 9.01 21.36 0.53
CA ALA A 57 7.95 20.47 1.00
C ALA A 57 6.54 20.91 0.55
N ILE A 58 6.38 22.17 0.14
CA ILE A 58 5.10 22.69 -0.39
C ILE A 58 4.71 21.97 -1.69
N GLN A 59 5.65 21.72 -2.59
CA GLN A 59 5.37 21.07 -3.87
C GLN A 59 4.79 19.64 -3.72
N PRO A 60 5.35 18.72 -2.91
CA PRO A 60 4.72 17.44 -2.63
C PRO A 60 3.31 17.56 -2.07
N LEU A 61 3.03 18.56 -1.20
CA LEU A 61 1.69 18.80 -0.67
C LEU A 61 0.70 19.24 -1.75
N GLN A 62 1.12 20.08 -2.69
CA GLN A 62 0.32 20.47 -3.84
C GLN A 62 -0.01 19.28 -4.74
N ARG A 63 0.98 18.44 -5.03
CA ARG A 63 0.81 17.22 -5.85
C ARG A 63 -0.22 16.25 -5.25
N VAL A 64 -0.22 16.08 -3.92
CA VAL A 64 -1.22 15.23 -3.25
C VAL A 64 -2.55 15.97 -3.00
N ARG A 65 -2.72 17.17 -3.59
CA ARG A 65 -3.97 17.95 -3.54
C ARG A 65 -4.38 18.34 -2.12
N ILE A 66 -3.41 18.71 -1.29
CA ILE A 66 -3.67 19.34 0.01
C ILE A 66 -4.07 20.80 -0.23
N PRO A 67 -5.21 21.28 0.29
CA PRO A 67 -5.62 22.69 0.15
C PRO A 67 -4.73 23.59 0.99
N ALA A 68 -4.41 24.81 0.48
CA ALA A 68 -3.56 25.80 1.12
C ALA A 68 -2.22 25.21 1.65
N PRO A 69 -1.41 24.58 0.80
CA PRO A 69 -0.23 23.83 1.21
C PRO A 69 0.83 24.71 1.89
N GLU A 70 0.90 26.01 1.54
CA GLU A 70 1.78 27.03 2.14
C GLU A 70 1.50 27.23 3.64
N GLN A 71 0.24 27.02 4.07
CA GLN A 71 -0.15 27.10 5.48
C GLN A 71 -0.02 25.74 6.14
N ARG A 72 -0.46 24.66 5.46
CA ARG A 72 -0.45 23.29 5.97
C ARG A 72 0.94 22.74 6.24
N VAL A 73 1.95 23.25 5.55
CA VAL A 73 3.36 22.84 5.75
C VAL A 73 3.84 23.07 7.19
N ASP A 74 3.32 24.08 7.89
CA ASP A 74 3.67 24.41 9.27
C ASP A 74 2.76 23.76 10.32
N GLU A 75 1.67 23.12 9.89
CA GLU A 75 0.74 22.43 10.78
C GLU A 75 1.29 21.07 11.25
N PHE A 76 0.64 20.53 12.27
CA PHE A 76 0.95 19.24 12.86
C PHE A 76 -0.10 18.19 12.45
N PRO A 77 0.24 16.88 12.51
CA PRO A 77 -0.68 15.82 12.09
C PRO A 77 -2.06 15.87 12.74
N HIS A 78 -2.15 16.24 14.01
CA HIS A 78 -3.43 16.30 14.74
C HIS A 78 -4.38 17.40 14.22
N GLN A 79 -3.88 18.39 13.48
CA GLN A 79 -4.68 19.47 12.88
C GLN A 79 -5.31 19.07 11.54
N LEU A 80 -4.96 17.89 11.00
CA LEU A 80 -5.40 17.39 9.70
C LEU A 80 -6.49 16.32 9.85
N SER A 81 -7.40 16.23 8.87
CA SER A 81 -8.34 15.11 8.75
C SER A 81 -7.61 13.79 8.40
N GLY A 82 -8.28 12.65 8.60
CA GLY A 82 -7.71 11.33 8.26
C GLY A 82 -7.25 11.24 6.80
N GLY A 83 -8.08 11.66 5.85
CA GLY A 83 -7.72 11.66 4.43
C GLY A 83 -6.57 12.63 4.09
N MET A 84 -6.47 13.77 4.80
CA MET A 84 -5.34 14.69 4.63
C MET A 84 -4.04 14.09 5.18
N ARG A 85 -4.09 13.40 6.33
CA ARG A 85 -2.93 12.69 6.89
C ARG A 85 -2.42 11.63 5.94
N GLN A 86 -3.32 10.85 5.33
CA GLN A 86 -2.94 9.86 4.32
C GLN A 86 -2.25 10.50 3.12
N ARG A 87 -2.77 11.64 2.63
CA ARG A 87 -2.13 12.41 1.55
C ARG A 87 -0.74 12.91 1.94
N VAL A 88 -0.53 13.31 3.21
CA VAL A 88 0.78 13.70 3.73
C VAL A 88 1.75 12.51 3.74
N VAL A 89 1.32 11.33 4.19
CA VAL A 89 2.16 10.11 4.13
C VAL A 89 2.56 9.80 2.69
N ILE A 90 1.65 9.96 1.74
CA ILE A 90 1.95 9.82 0.31
C ILE A 90 2.96 10.88 -0.13
N ALA A 91 2.79 12.14 0.28
CA ALA A 91 3.72 13.23 -0.05
C ALA A 91 5.14 12.96 0.45
N ILE A 92 5.28 12.43 1.68
CA ILE A 92 6.58 12.01 2.24
C ILE A 92 7.21 10.90 1.40
N ALA A 93 6.45 9.85 1.07
CA ALA A 93 6.94 8.72 0.28
C ALA A 93 7.41 9.14 -1.12
N LEU A 94 6.80 10.18 -1.69
CA LEU A 94 7.07 10.64 -3.06
C LEU A 94 8.00 11.88 -3.13
N ALA A 95 8.42 12.44 -1.99
CA ALA A 95 9.20 13.68 -1.93
C ALA A 95 10.49 13.66 -2.76
N CYS A 96 11.15 12.51 -2.83
CA CYS A 96 12.39 12.32 -3.58
C CYS A 96 12.21 11.73 -4.99
N HIS A 97 10.97 11.60 -5.50
CA HIS A 97 10.65 11.00 -6.79
C HIS A 97 11.20 9.56 -6.92
N PRO A 98 10.73 8.62 -6.11
CA PRO A 98 11.23 7.25 -6.11
C PRO A 98 10.87 6.52 -7.41
N GLU A 99 11.72 5.56 -7.81
CA GLU A 99 11.49 4.69 -8.95
C GLU A 99 10.46 3.60 -8.66
N LEU A 100 10.35 3.21 -7.37
CA LEU A 100 9.41 2.20 -6.88
C LEU A 100 8.61 2.73 -5.68
N ILE A 101 7.30 2.58 -5.74
CA ILE A 101 6.37 2.89 -4.65
C ILE A 101 5.86 1.57 -4.08
N ILE A 102 5.99 1.37 -2.77
CA ILE A 102 5.34 0.26 -2.05
C ILE A 102 4.23 0.86 -1.21
N ALA A 103 2.99 0.51 -1.53
CA ALA A 103 1.82 0.97 -0.80
C ALA A 103 1.20 -0.20 -0.04
N ASP A 104 1.35 -0.19 1.28
CA ASP A 104 0.84 -1.23 2.17
C ASP A 104 -0.51 -0.80 2.73
N GLU A 105 -1.58 -1.38 2.21
CA GLU A 105 -2.97 -1.07 2.54
C GLU A 105 -3.27 0.45 2.63
N PRO A 106 -2.95 1.24 1.61
CA PRO A 106 -2.92 2.71 1.68
C PRO A 106 -4.30 3.34 1.91
N THR A 107 -5.37 2.56 1.91
CA THR A 107 -6.75 3.03 2.05
C THR A 107 -7.49 2.39 3.22
N THR A 108 -6.81 1.61 4.05
CA THR A 108 -7.41 1.01 5.26
C THR A 108 -7.90 2.11 6.21
N ALA A 109 -9.07 1.90 6.81
CA ALA A 109 -9.76 2.83 7.71
C ALA A 109 -10.22 4.16 7.08
N LEU A 110 -10.27 4.26 5.74
CA LEU A 110 -10.88 5.38 5.02
C LEU A 110 -12.29 5.00 4.53
N ASP A 111 -13.16 5.99 4.43
CA ASP A 111 -14.45 5.79 3.76
C ASP A 111 -14.27 5.51 2.26
N VAL A 112 -15.27 4.88 1.64
CA VAL A 112 -15.23 4.42 0.24
C VAL A 112 -14.91 5.56 -0.74
N THR A 113 -15.42 6.76 -0.48
CA THR A 113 -15.21 7.92 -1.34
C THR A 113 -13.76 8.40 -1.26
N VAL A 114 -13.22 8.53 -0.05
CA VAL A 114 -11.83 8.93 0.16
C VAL A 114 -10.87 7.84 -0.35
N GLN A 115 -11.22 6.56 -0.16
CA GLN A 115 -10.45 5.44 -0.73
C GLN A 115 -10.30 5.57 -2.25
N ALA A 116 -11.41 5.77 -2.97
CA ALA A 116 -11.38 5.94 -4.43
C ALA A 116 -10.52 7.15 -4.86
N GLN A 117 -10.60 8.26 -4.12
CA GLN A 117 -9.79 9.45 -4.38
C GLN A 117 -8.28 9.19 -4.17
N ILE A 118 -7.90 8.46 -3.11
CA ILE A 118 -6.49 8.12 -2.82
C ILE A 118 -5.92 7.18 -3.89
N LEU A 119 -6.68 6.17 -4.32
CA LEU A 119 -6.25 5.25 -5.36
C LEU A 119 -6.08 5.95 -6.73
N SER A 120 -7.03 6.83 -7.10
CA SER A 120 -6.89 7.66 -8.30
C SER A 120 -5.67 8.56 -8.22
N LEU A 121 -5.45 9.21 -7.07
CA LEU A 121 -4.29 10.07 -6.84
C LEU A 121 -2.98 9.30 -7.00
N LEU A 122 -2.86 8.11 -6.42
CA LEU A 122 -1.65 7.28 -6.54
C LEU A 122 -1.38 6.89 -7.99
N LYS A 123 -2.42 6.53 -8.74
CA LYS A 123 -2.30 6.20 -10.16
C LYS A 123 -1.85 7.39 -11.00
N ASP A 124 -2.42 8.58 -10.76
CA ASP A 124 -2.03 9.81 -11.46
C ASP A 124 -0.56 10.16 -11.19
N LEU A 125 -0.15 10.11 -9.90
CA LEU A 125 1.23 10.40 -9.49
C LEU A 125 2.23 9.37 -10.02
N GLN A 126 1.86 8.08 -10.04
CA GLN A 126 2.68 7.03 -10.63
C GLN A 126 2.92 7.28 -12.12
N ALA A 127 1.88 7.64 -12.87
CA ALA A 127 1.98 7.94 -14.29
C ALA A 127 2.82 9.21 -14.55
N GLU A 128 2.63 10.26 -13.74
CA GLU A 128 3.40 11.51 -13.84
C GLU A 128 4.90 11.29 -13.60
N MET A 129 5.25 10.44 -12.63
CA MET A 129 6.64 10.18 -12.26
C MET A 129 7.31 9.07 -13.07
N GLY A 130 6.54 8.29 -13.84
CA GLY A 130 7.06 7.09 -14.52
C GLY A 130 7.54 6.00 -13.56
N SER A 131 7.04 5.99 -12.32
CA SER A 131 7.43 5.05 -11.27
C SER A 131 6.69 3.72 -11.42
N SER A 132 7.29 2.65 -10.91
CA SER A 132 6.58 1.37 -10.69
C SER A 132 5.91 1.36 -9.32
N SER A 133 4.83 0.58 -9.15
CA SER A 133 4.19 0.43 -7.85
C SER A 133 3.91 -1.02 -7.47
N ILE A 134 4.04 -1.30 -6.18
CA ILE A 134 3.57 -2.54 -5.54
C ILE A 134 2.45 -2.13 -4.58
N LEU A 135 1.24 -2.56 -4.87
CA LEU A 135 0.09 -2.33 -4.01
C LEU A 135 -0.21 -3.61 -3.21
N ILE A 136 -0.11 -3.53 -1.90
CA ILE A 136 -0.50 -4.60 -0.98
C ILE A 136 -1.90 -4.27 -0.49
N THR A 137 -2.84 -5.17 -0.72
CA THR A 137 -4.23 -4.99 -0.30
C THR A 137 -4.97 -6.33 -0.22
N HIS A 138 -5.99 -6.38 0.61
CA HIS A 138 -6.93 -7.50 0.67
C HIS A 138 -8.22 -7.23 -0.15
N ASP A 139 -8.36 -6.05 -0.76
CA ASP A 139 -9.50 -5.66 -1.56
C ASP A 139 -9.30 -6.06 -3.04
N LEU A 140 -10.00 -7.11 -3.46
CA LEU A 140 -9.94 -7.63 -4.82
C LEU A 140 -10.54 -6.65 -5.85
N GLY A 141 -11.48 -5.80 -5.44
CA GLY A 141 -12.04 -4.75 -6.30
C GLY A 141 -10.99 -3.68 -6.64
N VAL A 142 -10.18 -3.29 -5.67
CA VAL A 142 -9.05 -2.38 -5.86
C VAL A 142 -8.03 -2.99 -6.83
N ILE A 143 -7.67 -4.26 -6.63
CA ILE A 143 -6.74 -4.98 -7.50
C ILE A 143 -7.23 -4.98 -8.95
N ALA A 144 -8.51 -5.32 -9.16
CA ALA A 144 -9.11 -5.40 -10.49
C ALA A 144 -9.05 -4.08 -11.28
N GLN A 145 -9.11 -2.94 -10.57
CA GLN A 145 -9.15 -1.60 -11.17
C GLN A 145 -7.77 -0.94 -11.30
N SER A 146 -6.82 -1.32 -10.46
CA SER A 146 -5.59 -0.53 -10.27
C SER A 146 -4.30 -1.27 -10.62
N CYS A 147 -4.34 -2.59 -10.82
CA CYS A 147 -3.14 -3.40 -11.02
C CYS A 147 -3.10 -4.06 -12.40
N ASP A 148 -1.88 -4.26 -12.93
CA ASP A 148 -1.67 -5.01 -14.18
C ASP A 148 -1.47 -6.50 -13.91
N SER A 149 -0.76 -6.84 -12.83
CA SER A 149 -0.43 -8.20 -12.41
C SER A 149 -0.71 -8.39 -10.93
N VAL A 150 -1.06 -9.61 -10.55
CA VAL A 150 -1.35 -9.98 -9.15
C VAL A 150 -0.44 -11.10 -8.70
N VAL A 151 0.04 -10.98 -7.48
CA VAL A 151 0.72 -12.04 -6.73
C VAL A 151 -0.15 -12.38 -5.53
N VAL A 152 -0.73 -13.57 -5.53
CA VAL A 152 -1.53 -14.07 -4.40
C VAL A 152 -0.60 -14.77 -3.41
N MET A 153 -0.68 -14.36 -2.16
CA MET A 153 0.11 -14.93 -1.07
C MET A 153 -0.79 -15.63 -0.06
N TYR A 154 -0.34 -16.77 0.43
CA TYR A 154 -1.00 -17.49 1.52
C TYR A 154 0.05 -17.99 2.52
N ALA A 155 -0.15 -17.64 3.80
CA ALA A 155 0.72 -18.08 4.88
C ALA A 155 2.22 -17.84 4.58
N GLY A 156 2.57 -16.65 4.06
CA GLY A 156 3.94 -16.24 3.74
C GLY A 156 4.55 -16.86 2.47
N ARG A 157 3.76 -17.53 1.63
CA ARG A 157 4.20 -18.10 0.35
C ARG A 157 3.38 -17.56 -0.82
N VAL A 158 4.04 -17.32 -1.94
CA VAL A 158 3.34 -17.06 -3.20
C VAL A 158 2.68 -18.36 -3.66
N VAL A 159 1.37 -18.30 -3.89
CA VAL A 159 0.58 -19.46 -4.32
C VAL A 159 0.10 -19.31 -5.77
N GLU A 160 -0.04 -18.09 -6.27
CA GLU A 160 -0.39 -17.82 -7.66
C GLU A 160 0.16 -16.46 -8.10
N LYS A 161 0.56 -16.34 -9.38
CA LYS A 161 0.93 -15.10 -10.03
C LYS A 161 0.39 -15.09 -11.44
N ALA A 162 -0.35 -14.05 -11.82
CA ALA A 162 -0.91 -13.90 -13.16
C ALA A 162 -1.23 -12.43 -13.47
N PRO A 163 -1.41 -12.07 -14.76
CA PRO A 163 -2.08 -10.83 -15.13
C PRO A 163 -3.47 -10.76 -14.47
N VAL A 164 -3.90 -9.56 -14.07
CA VAL A 164 -5.18 -9.36 -13.35
C VAL A 164 -6.34 -10.01 -14.10
N ARG A 165 -6.47 -9.76 -15.41
CA ARG A 165 -7.59 -10.30 -16.21
C ARG A 165 -7.61 -11.82 -16.22
N GLU A 166 -6.44 -12.48 -16.33
CA GLU A 166 -6.33 -13.93 -16.31
C GLU A 166 -6.70 -14.50 -14.95
N LEU A 167 -6.20 -13.90 -13.86
CA LEU A 167 -6.46 -14.37 -12.50
C LEU A 167 -7.95 -14.32 -12.16
N PHE A 168 -8.66 -13.25 -12.56
CA PHE A 168 -10.10 -13.12 -12.32
C PHE A 168 -10.94 -14.03 -13.23
N ALA A 169 -10.52 -14.25 -14.48
CA ALA A 169 -11.24 -15.10 -15.42
C ALA A 169 -11.02 -16.59 -15.17
N ASN A 170 -9.80 -17.00 -14.83
CA ASN A 170 -9.42 -18.40 -14.69
C ASN A 170 -8.40 -18.63 -13.54
N PRO A 171 -8.81 -18.43 -12.27
CA PRO A 171 -7.95 -18.69 -11.13
C PRO A 171 -7.55 -20.17 -11.08
N ARG A 172 -6.26 -20.44 -10.84
CA ARG A 172 -5.74 -21.81 -10.84
C ARG A 172 -5.67 -22.39 -9.43
N HIS A 173 -5.16 -21.63 -8.49
CA HIS A 173 -4.97 -22.10 -7.11
C HIS A 173 -6.29 -22.13 -6.34
N ALA A 174 -6.50 -23.18 -5.52
CA ALA A 174 -7.73 -23.36 -4.75
C ALA A 174 -8.01 -22.20 -3.78
N TYR A 175 -6.96 -21.61 -3.19
CA TYR A 175 -7.10 -20.42 -2.34
C TYR A 175 -7.61 -19.21 -3.11
N THR A 176 -7.07 -18.94 -4.30
CA THR A 176 -7.52 -17.84 -5.18
C THR A 176 -8.99 -18.03 -5.59
N LYS A 177 -9.37 -19.26 -5.95
CA LYS A 177 -10.78 -19.60 -6.25
C LYS A 177 -11.69 -19.29 -5.06
N GLY A 178 -11.26 -19.70 -3.84
CA GLY A 178 -12.01 -19.41 -2.61
C GLY A 178 -12.14 -17.92 -2.31
N LEU A 179 -11.06 -17.14 -2.50
CA LEU A 179 -11.10 -15.69 -2.33
C LEU A 179 -12.09 -15.04 -3.29
N LEU A 180 -12.01 -15.36 -4.59
CA LEU A 180 -12.89 -14.80 -5.62
C LEU A 180 -14.35 -15.20 -5.41
N ALA A 181 -14.61 -16.45 -4.98
CA ALA A 181 -15.96 -16.90 -4.66
C ALA A 181 -16.55 -16.19 -3.42
N SER A 182 -15.71 -15.66 -2.54
CA SER A 182 -16.16 -14.93 -1.33
C SER A 182 -16.52 -13.46 -1.61
N ILE A 183 -16.29 -12.95 -2.83
CA ILE A 183 -16.67 -11.58 -3.21
C ILE A 183 -18.20 -11.48 -3.28
N PRO A 184 -18.84 -10.50 -2.60
CA PRO A 184 -20.27 -10.26 -2.73
C PRO A 184 -20.63 -9.89 -4.18
N GLN A 185 -21.54 -10.65 -4.80
CA GLN A 185 -22.09 -10.29 -6.10
C GLN A 185 -23.36 -9.46 -5.92
N LEU A 186 -23.47 -8.34 -6.65
CA LEU A 186 -24.66 -7.45 -6.62
C LEU A 186 -25.96 -8.17 -7.00
N SER A 187 -25.86 -9.28 -7.74
CA SER A 187 -26.98 -10.12 -8.19
C SER A 187 -27.39 -11.22 -7.20
N SER A 188 -26.64 -11.41 -6.11
CA SER A 188 -27.00 -12.42 -5.13
C SER A 188 -28.27 -12.01 -4.38
N MET A 189 -29.27 -12.93 -4.32
CA MET A 189 -30.49 -12.73 -3.56
C MET A 189 -30.17 -12.30 -2.13
N ARG A 190 -30.88 -11.27 -1.63
CA ARG A 190 -30.81 -10.86 -0.22
C ARG A 190 -30.93 -12.08 0.68
N LYS A 191 -29.92 -12.32 1.55
CA LYS A 191 -29.82 -13.42 2.56
C LYS A 191 -29.14 -14.71 2.13
N THR A 192 -28.43 -14.80 1.00
CA THR A 192 -27.51 -15.93 0.78
C THR A 192 -26.23 -15.76 1.58
N LYS A 193 -25.89 -16.81 2.35
CA LYS A 193 -24.63 -16.86 3.10
C LYS A 193 -23.48 -16.90 2.10
N LEU A 194 -22.56 -15.93 2.19
CA LEU A 194 -21.37 -15.90 1.32
C LEU A 194 -20.54 -17.17 1.53
N PRO A 195 -19.99 -17.77 0.45
CA PRO A 195 -19.06 -18.87 0.57
C PRO A 195 -17.84 -18.42 1.38
N THR A 196 -17.49 -19.19 2.38
CA THR A 196 -16.28 -18.95 3.20
C THR A 196 -15.27 -20.07 2.94
N ILE A 197 -14.00 -19.73 2.98
CA ILE A 197 -12.95 -20.74 2.89
C ILE A 197 -12.90 -21.51 4.22
N PRO A 198 -13.19 -22.82 4.24
CA PRO A 198 -13.25 -23.60 5.47
C PRO A 198 -11.85 -23.75 6.12
N GLY A 199 -11.86 -24.09 7.42
CA GLY A 199 -10.66 -24.30 8.22
C GLY A 199 -9.98 -23.00 8.66
N GLN A 200 -8.93 -23.12 9.45
CA GLN A 200 -8.13 -22.01 9.97
C GLN A 200 -6.71 -22.08 9.43
N VAL A 201 -6.05 -20.92 9.31
CA VAL A 201 -4.63 -20.86 8.99
C VAL A 201 -3.85 -21.46 10.15
N ALA A 202 -3.01 -22.46 9.88
CA ALA A 202 -2.13 -23.04 10.90
C ALA A 202 -1.17 -21.97 11.46
N SER A 203 -0.77 -22.14 12.71
CA SER A 203 0.30 -21.34 13.30
C SER A 203 1.61 -21.53 12.52
N ILE A 204 2.47 -20.53 12.53
CA ILE A 204 3.78 -20.59 11.87
C ILE A 204 4.59 -21.79 12.36
N ALA A 205 4.48 -22.13 13.65
CA ALA A 205 5.16 -23.26 14.26
C ALA A 205 4.65 -24.64 13.77
N ASP A 206 3.40 -24.68 13.28
CA ASP A 206 2.72 -25.91 12.87
C ASP A 206 2.78 -26.17 11.35
N PHE A 207 3.47 -25.32 10.58
CA PHE A 207 3.58 -25.52 9.16
C PHE A 207 4.37 -26.79 8.82
N VAL A 208 3.72 -27.70 8.09
CA VAL A 208 4.36 -28.89 7.56
C VAL A 208 4.97 -28.64 6.17
N PRO A 209 5.92 -29.46 5.73
CA PRO A 209 6.41 -29.43 4.34
C PRO A 209 5.26 -29.60 3.33
N GLY A 210 5.32 -28.87 2.20
CA GLY A 210 4.31 -28.95 1.14
C GLY A 210 3.34 -27.78 1.09
N CYS A 211 2.11 -28.06 0.68
CA CYS A 211 1.06 -27.05 0.46
C CYS A 211 0.42 -26.59 1.77
N ARG A 212 0.71 -25.35 2.19
CA ARG A 212 0.14 -24.77 3.43
C ARG A 212 -1.38 -24.58 3.37
N PHE A 213 -1.93 -24.38 2.18
CA PHE A 213 -3.38 -24.29 2.01
C PHE A 213 -4.07 -25.66 2.10
N CYS A 214 -3.44 -26.71 1.59
CA CYS A 214 -3.94 -28.09 1.75
C CYS A 214 -3.99 -28.49 3.23
N GLN A 215 -3.01 -28.07 4.02
CA GLN A 215 -3.00 -28.29 5.47
C GLN A 215 -4.22 -27.64 6.16
N ARG A 216 -4.61 -26.39 5.75
CA ARG A 216 -5.82 -25.74 6.27
C ARG A 216 -7.09 -26.57 6.02
N GLN A 217 -7.15 -27.27 4.91
CA GLN A 217 -8.31 -28.08 4.52
C GLN A 217 -8.27 -29.52 5.08
N GLY A 218 -7.29 -29.83 5.91
CA GLY A 218 -7.11 -31.18 6.48
C GLY A 218 -6.58 -32.21 5.48
N VAL A 219 -6.22 -31.79 4.28
CA VAL A 219 -5.59 -32.64 3.26
C VAL A 219 -4.10 -32.69 3.58
N ARG A 220 -3.63 -33.79 4.16
CA ARG A 220 -2.20 -34.06 4.30
C ARG A 220 -1.63 -34.21 2.89
N GLY A 221 -0.69 -33.30 2.52
CA GLY A 221 -0.05 -33.35 1.21
C GLY A 221 0.58 -34.72 0.96
N GLN A 222 0.27 -35.25 -0.20
CA GLN A 222 1.05 -36.31 -0.84
C GLN A 222 2.30 -35.71 -1.44
#